data_6e8f59311843880399f4d8cbfd1a1853
#
_entry.id   6e8f59311843880399f4d8cbfd1a1853
#
_cell.length_a   1.000
_cell.length_b   1.000
_cell.length_c   1.000
_cell.angle_alpha   90.00
_cell.angle_beta   90.00
_cell.angle_gamma   90.00
#
_symmetry.space_group_name_H-M   'P 1'
#
loop_
_entity.id
_entity.type
_entity.pdbx_description
1 polymer ?
#
loop_
_entity_poly.entity_id
_entity_poly.type
_entity_poly.pdbx_seq_one_letter_code
_entity_poly.pdbx_strand_id
1 'polypeptide(L)'
;FYKSKNHFSLMASHDRLAHVMSQIKILAGALFKISNDIKILSSGPRSGIYELIIPQNEPGSSIMPGKVNPTQCESLSMVCTQIMGFEYAVSIANASGTLQMNEYKPLIGFNILTSIRLLSNAISNFRLKLVEGIKANPKTIKKNLENSLMLVTALVPKIGYEKAAEIANLAFDESINLKEATIKLGYLNANDFDEAINTNEMI
;
A
#
# COMPACT_ATOMS: atom_id res chain seq x y z
N PHE A 1 -5.51 36.13 -9.74
CA PHE A 1 -4.35 36.50 -8.91
C PHE A 1 -4.76 37.62 -7.97
N TYR A 2 -4.41 37.52 -6.68
CA TYR A 2 -4.67 38.53 -5.67
C TYR A 2 -3.36 39.15 -5.22
N LYS A 3 -3.33 40.47 -5.06
CA LYS A 3 -2.19 41.19 -4.51
C LYS A 3 -2.16 40.98 -2.99
N SER A 4 -1.00 40.62 -2.45
CA SER A 4 -0.85 40.54 -0.99
C SER A 4 -0.95 41.91 -0.33
N LYS A 5 -1.55 41.95 0.86
CA LYS A 5 -1.59 43.16 1.70
C LYS A 5 -0.23 43.45 2.39
N ASN A 6 0.60 42.41 2.57
CA ASN A 6 1.92 42.54 3.21
C ASN A 6 3.02 42.01 2.27
N HIS A 7 3.73 42.91 1.63
CA HIS A 7 4.81 42.57 0.70
C HIS A 7 6.06 42.08 1.44
N PHE A 8 6.33 42.57 2.63
CA PHE A 8 7.49 42.12 3.44
C PHE A 8 7.38 40.64 3.77
N SER A 9 6.20 40.21 4.23
CA SER A 9 5.96 38.81 4.51
C SER A 9 6.14 37.91 3.29
N LEU A 10 5.69 38.35 2.09
CA LEU A 10 5.86 37.58 0.85
C LEU A 10 7.30 37.48 0.36
N MET A 11 8.13 38.43 0.75
CA MET A 11 9.56 38.40 0.39
C MET A 11 10.36 37.52 1.35
N ALA A 12 9.96 37.47 2.61
CA ALA A 12 10.68 36.79 3.66
C ALA A 12 10.28 35.32 3.86
N SER A 13 9.09 34.90 3.40
CA SER A 13 8.55 33.56 3.66
C SER A 13 7.84 32.98 2.44
N HIS A 14 7.91 31.64 2.31
CA HIS A 14 7.27 30.88 1.25
C HIS A 14 6.35 29.78 1.80
N ASP A 15 5.78 29.95 2.97
CA ASP A 15 4.98 28.98 3.71
C ASP A 15 3.86 28.34 2.87
N ARG A 16 3.21 29.12 2.00
CA ARG A 16 2.16 28.60 1.11
C ARG A 16 2.70 27.60 0.10
N LEU A 17 3.91 27.82 -0.42
CA LEU A 17 4.56 26.90 -1.34
C LEU A 17 5.02 25.64 -0.61
N ALA A 18 5.60 25.80 0.57
CA ALA A 18 5.95 24.66 1.43
C ALA A 18 4.71 23.83 1.79
N HIS A 19 3.58 24.47 2.10
CA HIS A 19 2.32 23.76 2.35
C HIS A 19 1.84 22.96 1.13
N VAL A 20 1.90 23.54 -0.10
CA VAL A 20 1.58 22.80 -1.33
C VAL A 20 2.48 21.58 -1.49
N MET A 21 3.79 21.74 -1.26
CA MET A 21 4.73 20.63 -1.38
C MET A 21 4.49 19.53 -0.34
N SER A 22 4.10 19.89 0.89
CA SER A 22 3.71 18.93 1.92
C SER A 22 2.47 18.11 1.51
N GLN A 23 1.48 18.71 0.85
CA GLN A 23 0.33 17.96 0.32
C GLN A 23 0.73 16.98 -0.79
N ILE A 24 1.65 17.39 -1.67
CA ILE A 24 2.20 16.51 -2.71
C ILE A 24 2.94 15.32 -2.07
N LYS A 25 3.71 15.54 -0.99
CA LYS A 25 4.36 14.47 -0.23
C LYS A 25 3.37 13.51 0.41
N ILE A 26 2.27 14.02 0.99
CA ILE A 26 1.22 13.16 1.57
C ILE A 26 0.63 12.25 0.50
N LEU A 27 0.31 12.78 -0.68
CA LEU A 27 -0.15 12.00 -1.82
C LEU A 27 0.90 10.95 -2.25
N ALA A 28 2.17 11.36 -2.35
CA ALA A 28 3.26 10.43 -2.68
C ALA A 28 3.37 9.30 -1.64
N GLY A 29 3.19 9.59 -0.35
CA GLY A 29 3.17 8.58 0.72
C GLY A 29 2.06 7.55 0.56
N ALA A 30 0.84 7.99 0.23
CA ALA A 30 -0.29 7.11 -0.03
C ALA A 30 -0.03 6.21 -1.26
N LEU A 31 0.47 6.78 -2.34
CA LEU A 31 0.80 6.04 -3.57
C LEU A 31 1.95 5.06 -3.36
N PHE A 32 2.94 5.42 -2.56
CA PHE A 32 4.03 4.53 -2.17
C PHE A 32 3.50 3.29 -1.44
N LYS A 33 2.58 3.48 -0.48
CA LYS A 33 1.92 2.40 0.25
C LYS A 33 1.14 1.48 -0.69
N ILE A 34 0.27 2.03 -1.54
CA ILE A 34 -0.54 1.28 -2.52
C ILE A 34 0.38 0.46 -3.44
N SER A 35 1.43 1.07 -3.95
CA SER A 35 2.40 0.42 -4.83
C SER A 35 3.07 -0.79 -4.16
N ASN A 36 3.50 -0.66 -2.90
CA ASN A 36 4.11 -1.75 -2.16
C ASN A 36 3.12 -2.87 -1.84
N ASP A 37 1.87 -2.55 -1.50
CA ASP A 37 0.84 -3.55 -1.24
C ASP A 37 0.56 -4.38 -2.50
N ILE A 38 0.38 -3.75 -3.65
CA ILE A 38 0.17 -4.45 -4.92
C ILE A 38 1.38 -5.35 -5.24
N LYS A 39 2.61 -4.85 -5.02
CA LYS A 39 3.84 -5.62 -5.23
C LYS A 39 3.88 -6.88 -4.36
N ILE A 40 3.51 -6.77 -3.09
CA ILE A 40 3.48 -7.91 -2.16
C ILE A 40 2.35 -8.88 -2.53
N LEU A 41 1.15 -8.39 -2.78
CA LEU A 41 -0.02 -9.20 -3.13
C LEU A 41 0.13 -9.92 -4.47
N SER A 42 0.95 -9.41 -5.39
CA SER A 42 1.25 -10.04 -6.68
C SER A 42 2.48 -10.94 -6.67
N SER A 43 3.17 -11.06 -5.53
CA SER A 43 4.36 -11.89 -5.40
C SER A 43 4.05 -13.38 -5.61
N GLY A 44 4.94 -14.09 -6.27
CA GLY A 44 4.75 -15.52 -6.56
C GLY A 44 5.27 -15.89 -7.95
N PRO A 45 4.62 -16.86 -8.64
CA PRO A 45 3.29 -17.49 -8.41
C PRO A 45 3.26 -18.62 -7.37
N ARG A 46 4.39 -19.19 -6.96
CA ARG A 46 4.41 -20.36 -6.05
C ARG A 46 4.92 -20.02 -4.65
N SER A 47 5.91 -19.12 -4.57
CA SER A 47 6.55 -18.69 -3.32
C SER A 47 6.22 -17.23 -3.02
N GLY A 48 4.94 -16.94 -2.78
CA GLY A 48 4.45 -15.61 -2.49
C GLY A 48 2.95 -15.62 -2.22
N ILE A 49 2.36 -14.45 -2.01
CA ILE A 49 0.93 -14.32 -1.69
C ILE A 49 0.07 -14.63 -2.92
N TYR A 50 0.40 -14.06 -4.07
CA TYR A 50 -0.23 -14.29 -5.37
C TYR A 50 -1.76 -14.16 -5.39
N GLU A 51 -2.30 -13.25 -4.64
CA GLU A 51 -3.73 -12.92 -4.63
C GLU A 51 -4.12 -11.97 -5.75
N LEU A 52 -3.13 -11.20 -6.26
CA LEU A 52 -3.27 -10.35 -7.44
C LEU A 52 -2.43 -10.89 -8.61
N ILE A 53 -3.01 -10.82 -9.81
CA ILE A 53 -2.33 -11.07 -11.07
C ILE A 53 -2.16 -9.74 -11.77
N ILE A 54 -0.91 -9.34 -12.01
CA ILE A 54 -0.56 -8.09 -12.68
C ILE A 54 -0.27 -8.31 -14.16
N PRO A 55 -0.50 -7.31 -15.02
CA PRO A 55 -0.17 -7.40 -16.44
C PRO A 55 1.33 -7.47 -16.66
N GLN A 56 1.73 -8.28 -17.65
CA GLN A 56 3.11 -8.32 -18.12
C GLN A 56 3.31 -7.23 -19.18
N ASN A 57 4.08 -6.20 -18.85
CA ASN A 57 4.34 -5.07 -19.75
C ASN A 57 5.62 -5.25 -20.58
N GLU A 58 6.58 -6.05 -20.07
CA GLU A 58 7.87 -6.31 -20.69
C GLU A 58 8.38 -7.72 -20.33
N PRO A 59 9.40 -8.25 -21.04
CA PRO A 59 10.09 -9.46 -20.60
C PRO A 59 10.70 -9.27 -19.21
N GLY A 60 10.33 -10.12 -18.26
CA GLY A 60 10.73 -9.96 -16.87
C GLY A 60 12.20 -10.27 -16.59
N SER A 61 12.86 -11.05 -17.47
CA SER A 61 14.25 -11.44 -17.32
C SER A 61 14.79 -12.03 -18.63
N SER A 62 16.08 -11.81 -18.91
CA SER A 62 16.77 -12.44 -20.04
C SER A 62 17.13 -13.92 -19.78
N ILE A 63 17.14 -14.34 -18.52
CA ILE A 63 17.59 -15.69 -18.11
C ILE A 63 16.51 -16.54 -17.44
N MET A 64 15.38 -15.94 -17.08
CA MET A 64 14.25 -16.64 -16.44
C MET A 64 12.98 -16.50 -17.28
N PRO A 65 12.68 -17.45 -18.17
CA PRO A 65 11.46 -17.42 -18.98
C PRO A 65 10.20 -17.38 -18.13
N GLY A 66 9.23 -16.54 -18.51
CA GLY A 66 7.96 -16.41 -17.81
C GLY A 66 7.98 -15.59 -16.51
N LYS A 67 9.11 -14.98 -16.15
CA LYS A 67 9.18 -14.05 -15.02
C LYS A 67 8.38 -12.78 -15.31
N VAL A 68 7.52 -12.39 -14.38
CA VAL A 68 6.79 -11.10 -14.40
C VAL A 68 7.32 -10.23 -13.25
N ASN A 69 7.77 -9.02 -13.56
CA ASN A 69 8.22 -8.05 -12.57
C ASN A 69 7.16 -6.99 -12.32
N PRO A 70 7.01 -6.49 -11.09
CA PRO A 70 6.09 -5.40 -10.77
C PRO A 70 6.72 -4.02 -11.08
N THR A 71 7.27 -3.84 -12.30
CA THR A 71 8.08 -2.68 -12.69
C THR A 71 7.34 -1.36 -12.55
N GLN A 72 6.03 -1.34 -12.76
CA GLN A 72 5.24 -0.12 -12.57
C GLN A 72 5.12 0.26 -11.08
N CYS A 73 5.05 -0.73 -10.18
CA CYS A 73 5.12 -0.51 -8.74
C CYS A 73 6.49 0.06 -8.33
N GLU A 74 7.55 -0.51 -8.88
CA GLU A 74 8.93 -0.08 -8.59
C GLU A 74 9.18 1.34 -9.08
N SER A 75 8.75 1.65 -10.31
CA SER A 75 8.85 3.00 -10.90
C SER A 75 8.10 4.04 -10.06
N LEU A 76 6.83 3.75 -9.70
CA LEU A 76 6.05 4.66 -8.87
C LEU A 76 6.69 4.87 -7.49
N SER A 77 7.20 3.80 -6.87
CA SER A 77 7.88 3.88 -5.57
C SER A 77 9.12 4.77 -5.62
N MET A 78 9.92 4.67 -6.69
CA MET A 78 11.11 5.53 -6.89
C MET A 78 10.72 7.00 -7.06
N VAL A 79 9.67 7.29 -7.83
CA VAL A 79 9.15 8.67 -7.99
C VAL A 79 8.66 9.21 -6.65
N CYS A 80 7.90 8.44 -5.89
CA CYS A 80 7.42 8.86 -4.56
C CYS A 80 8.57 9.15 -3.60
N THR A 81 9.60 8.31 -3.59
CA THR A 81 10.81 8.51 -2.77
C THR A 81 11.52 9.82 -3.15
N GLN A 82 11.67 10.09 -4.44
CA GLN A 82 12.29 11.34 -4.91
C GLN A 82 11.50 12.58 -4.48
N ILE A 83 10.17 12.51 -4.53
CA ILE A 83 9.28 13.60 -4.08
C ILE A 83 9.42 13.87 -2.58
N MET A 84 9.59 12.84 -1.77
CA MET A 84 9.86 13.01 -0.33
C MET A 84 11.18 13.75 -0.09
N GLY A 85 12.22 13.45 -0.90
CA GLY A 85 13.48 14.19 -0.87
C GLY A 85 13.33 15.65 -1.31
N PHE A 86 12.54 15.92 -2.35
CA PHE A 86 12.25 17.28 -2.80
C PHE A 86 11.47 18.08 -1.75
N GLU A 87 10.52 17.46 -1.06
CA GLU A 87 9.81 18.13 0.03
C GLU A 87 10.75 18.53 1.16
N TYR A 88 11.67 17.66 1.54
CA TYR A 88 12.68 17.99 2.55
C TYR A 88 13.53 19.19 2.14
N ALA A 89 13.96 19.25 0.88
CA ALA A 89 14.69 20.40 0.34
C ALA A 89 13.85 21.69 0.39
N VAL A 90 12.55 21.61 0.03
CA VAL A 90 11.62 22.75 0.10
C VAL A 90 11.40 23.22 1.54
N SER A 91 11.29 22.30 2.49
CA SER A 91 11.13 22.62 3.91
C SER A 91 12.32 23.39 4.45
N ILE A 92 13.56 22.96 4.14
CA ILE A 92 14.77 23.68 4.50
C ILE A 92 14.83 25.06 3.81
N ALA A 93 14.55 25.10 2.51
CA ALA A 93 14.54 26.33 1.73
C ALA A 93 13.53 27.36 2.26
N ASN A 94 12.36 26.90 2.71
CA ASN A 94 11.37 27.76 3.33
C ASN A 94 11.83 28.34 4.67
N ALA A 95 12.56 27.56 5.48
CA ALA A 95 13.11 27.98 6.75
C ALA A 95 14.38 28.84 6.62
N SER A 96 14.91 28.99 5.40
CA SER A 96 16.12 29.71 5.10
C SER A 96 15.84 31.18 4.73
N GLY A 97 16.84 31.85 4.21
CA GLY A 97 16.79 33.25 3.83
C GLY A 97 17.53 34.17 4.78
N THR A 98 17.67 35.42 4.42
CA THR A 98 18.41 36.41 5.16
C THR A 98 17.52 37.59 5.52
N LEU A 99 17.22 37.76 6.80
CA LEU A 99 16.39 38.85 7.34
C LEU A 99 15.05 38.99 6.62
N GLN A 100 14.91 40.00 5.77
CA GLN A 100 13.66 40.37 5.11
C GLN A 100 13.46 39.69 3.73
N MET A 101 14.38 38.79 3.33
CA MET A 101 14.34 38.16 2.01
C MET A 101 14.67 36.67 2.09
N ASN A 102 13.84 35.87 1.46
CA ASN A 102 14.14 34.47 1.19
C ASN A 102 14.39 34.28 -0.30
N GLU A 103 15.67 34.11 -0.65
CA GLU A 103 16.17 33.96 -2.04
C GLU A 103 16.01 32.55 -2.63
N TYR A 104 15.52 31.58 -1.87
CA TYR A 104 15.39 30.17 -2.28
C TYR A 104 14.22 29.89 -3.24
N LYS A 105 13.49 30.90 -3.70
CA LYS A 105 12.37 30.75 -4.64
C LYS A 105 12.65 29.86 -5.86
N PRO A 106 13.81 30.00 -6.55
CA PRO A 106 14.11 29.14 -7.70
C PRO A 106 14.18 27.67 -7.33
N LEU A 107 14.78 27.33 -6.18
CA LEU A 107 14.86 25.97 -5.67
C LEU A 107 13.47 25.42 -5.32
N ILE A 108 12.67 26.20 -4.61
CA ILE A 108 11.30 25.84 -4.22
C ILE A 108 10.44 25.61 -5.46
N GLY A 109 10.46 26.55 -6.42
CA GLY A 109 9.71 26.46 -7.66
C GLY A 109 10.10 25.24 -8.50
N PHE A 110 11.40 24.99 -8.65
CA PHE A 110 11.92 23.84 -9.39
C PHE A 110 11.41 22.51 -8.77
N ASN A 111 11.54 22.34 -7.45
CA ASN A 111 11.14 21.11 -6.78
C ASN A 111 9.64 20.86 -6.86
N ILE A 112 8.81 21.89 -6.66
CA ILE A 112 7.34 21.76 -6.75
C ILE A 112 6.92 21.39 -8.18
N LEU A 113 7.35 22.14 -9.18
CA LEU A 113 6.96 21.91 -10.58
C LEU A 113 7.45 20.56 -11.10
N THR A 114 8.68 20.17 -10.72
CA THR A 114 9.23 18.86 -11.05
C THR A 114 8.45 17.74 -10.38
N SER A 115 8.08 17.90 -9.11
CA SER A 115 7.27 16.92 -8.36
C SER A 115 5.89 16.72 -9.01
N ILE A 116 5.20 17.79 -9.36
CA ILE A 116 3.90 17.72 -10.04
C ILE A 116 4.01 16.95 -11.36
N ARG A 117 5.00 17.30 -12.19
CA ARG A 117 5.22 16.64 -13.48
C ARG A 117 5.54 15.16 -13.34
N LEU A 118 6.49 14.80 -12.46
CA LEU A 118 6.91 13.43 -12.24
C LEU A 118 5.75 12.58 -11.69
N LEU A 119 5.04 13.10 -10.68
CA LEU A 119 3.94 12.37 -10.05
C LEU A 119 2.77 12.18 -11.01
N SER A 120 2.38 13.22 -11.76
CA SER A 120 1.32 13.13 -12.75
C SER A 120 1.60 12.07 -13.81
N ASN A 121 2.83 12.04 -14.35
CA ASN A 121 3.24 11.04 -15.34
C ASN A 121 3.28 9.62 -14.73
N ALA A 122 3.83 9.50 -13.52
CA ALA A 122 3.93 8.21 -12.84
C ALA A 122 2.54 7.63 -12.53
N ILE A 123 1.60 8.45 -12.04
CA ILE A 123 0.21 8.04 -11.77
C ILE A 123 -0.47 7.59 -13.07
N SER A 124 -0.32 8.35 -14.15
CA SER A 124 -0.91 7.99 -15.45
C SER A 124 -0.39 6.66 -15.98
N ASN A 125 0.92 6.44 -15.92
CA ASN A 125 1.54 5.16 -16.31
C ASN A 125 1.09 4.01 -15.41
N PHE A 126 1.10 4.22 -14.10
CA PHE A 126 0.68 3.23 -13.12
C PHE A 126 -0.77 2.79 -13.36
N ARG A 127 -1.67 3.75 -13.60
CA ARG A 127 -3.07 3.46 -13.94
C ARG A 127 -3.18 2.62 -15.22
N LEU A 128 -2.62 3.13 -16.31
CA LEU A 128 -2.80 2.53 -17.65
C LEU A 128 -2.08 1.17 -17.80
N LYS A 129 -0.88 1.07 -17.22
CA LYS A 129 -0.01 -0.10 -17.43
C LYS A 129 -0.14 -1.17 -16.36
N LEU A 130 -0.77 -0.84 -15.22
CA LEU A 130 -0.92 -1.78 -14.13
C LEU A 130 -2.37 -1.88 -13.64
N VAL A 131 -2.93 -0.77 -13.09
CA VAL A 131 -4.21 -0.84 -12.36
C VAL A 131 -5.36 -1.32 -13.22
N GLU A 132 -5.47 -0.85 -14.46
CA GLU A 132 -6.52 -1.27 -15.40
C GLU A 132 -6.40 -2.75 -15.82
N GLY A 133 -5.23 -3.36 -15.64
CA GLY A 133 -4.98 -4.75 -15.99
C GLY A 133 -4.88 -5.72 -14.81
N ILE A 134 -5.02 -5.24 -13.57
CA ILE A 134 -4.99 -6.09 -12.38
C ILE A 134 -6.21 -7.02 -12.37
N LYS A 135 -5.95 -8.29 -12.01
CA LYS A 135 -7.00 -9.29 -11.80
C LYS A 135 -6.83 -9.93 -10.43
N ALA A 136 -7.94 -10.16 -9.75
CA ALA A 136 -7.94 -11.00 -8.56
C ALA A 136 -7.63 -12.46 -8.97
N ASN A 137 -7.01 -13.21 -8.05
CA ASN A 137 -6.82 -14.65 -8.16
C ASN A 137 -7.74 -15.38 -7.15
N PRO A 138 -9.02 -15.64 -7.49
CA PRO A 138 -10.00 -16.14 -6.54
C PRO A 138 -9.61 -17.48 -5.92
N LYS A 139 -8.91 -18.33 -6.69
CA LYS A 139 -8.46 -19.64 -6.19
C LYS A 139 -7.44 -19.48 -5.06
N THR A 140 -6.47 -18.59 -5.22
CA THR A 140 -5.46 -18.36 -4.20
C THR A 140 -6.03 -17.60 -3.01
N ILE A 141 -6.87 -16.58 -3.26
CA ILE A 141 -7.57 -15.83 -2.20
C ILE A 141 -8.38 -16.79 -1.34
N LYS A 142 -9.18 -17.66 -1.94
CA LYS A 142 -9.98 -18.65 -1.20
C LYS A 142 -9.09 -19.58 -0.36
N LYS A 143 -8.05 -20.14 -0.94
CA LYS A 143 -7.09 -21.00 -0.24
C LYS A 143 -6.42 -20.28 0.94
N ASN A 144 -5.97 -19.05 0.76
CA ASN A 144 -5.31 -18.27 1.81
C ASN A 144 -6.29 -17.93 2.93
N LEU A 145 -7.53 -17.59 2.58
CA LEU A 145 -8.59 -17.30 3.54
C LEU A 145 -8.92 -18.53 4.37
N GLU A 146 -9.16 -19.70 3.74
CA GLU A 146 -9.47 -20.95 4.41
C GLU A 146 -8.34 -21.43 5.36
N ASN A 147 -7.09 -21.08 5.06
CA ASN A 147 -5.93 -21.39 5.88
C ASN A 147 -5.62 -20.32 6.93
N SER A 148 -6.35 -19.21 6.96
CA SER A 148 -6.10 -18.13 7.91
C SER A 148 -6.57 -18.49 9.32
N LEU A 149 -5.63 -18.51 10.27
CA LEU A 149 -5.97 -18.71 11.68
C LEU A 149 -6.74 -17.55 12.30
N MET A 150 -6.74 -16.38 11.66
CA MET A 150 -7.49 -15.22 12.17
C MET A 150 -9.00 -15.41 12.16
N LEU A 151 -9.52 -16.30 11.32
CA LEU A 151 -10.95 -16.64 11.27
C LEU A 151 -11.46 -17.25 12.57
N VAL A 152 -10.58 -17.76 13.43
CA VAL A 152 -10.96 -18.32 14.76
C VAL A 152 -11.70 -17.31 15.63
N THR A 153 -11.48 -16.01 15.41
CA THR A 153 -12.17 -14.95 16.16
C THR A 153 -13.69 -14.98 15.98
N ALA A 154 -14.18 -15.44 14.83
CA ALA A 154 -15.61 -15.60 14.58
C ALA A 154 -16.25 -16.73 15.44
N LEU A 155 -15.45 -17.65 15.95
CA LEU A 155 -15.93 -18.75 16.82
C LEU A 155 -16.11 -18.30 18.27
N VAL A 156 -15.41 -17.24 18.70
CA VAL A 156 -15.41 -16.80 20.12
C VAL A 156 -16.82 -16.54 20.67
N PRO A 157 -17.76 -15.91 19.97
CA PRO A 157 -19.12 -15.72 20.47
C PRO A 157 -19.90 -17.03 20.73
N LYS A 158 -19.57 -18.11 19.97
CA LYS A 158 -20.28 -19.40 20.09
C LYS A 158 -19.66 -20.32 21.12
N ILE A 159 -18.34 -20.37 21.23
CA ILE A 159 -17.64 -21.38 22.04
C ILE A 159 -16.75 -20.82 23.16
N GLY A 160 -16.57 -19.49 23.19
CA GLY A 160 -15.70 -18.80 24.15
C GLY A 160 -14.25 -18.73 23.70
N TYR A 161 -13.50 -17.82 24.34
CA TYR A 161 -12.12 -17.50 23.96
C TYR A 161 -11.16 -18.68 24.15
N GLU A 162 -11.25 -19.41 25.27
CA GLU A 162 -10.33 -20.50 25.60
C GLU A 162 -10.38 -21.61 24.56
N LYS A 163 -11.60 -22.09 24.23
CA LYS A 163 -11.77 -23.11 23.19
C LYS A 163 -11.35 -22.62 21.78
N ALA A 164 -11.60 -21.35 21.46
CA ALA A 164 -11.14 -20.77 20.22
C ALA A 164 -9.60 -20.74 20.16
N ALA A 165 -8.93 -20.43 21.27
CA ALA A 165 -7.48 -20.46 21.35
C ALA A 165 -6.92 -21.89 21.19
N GLU A 166 -7.56 -22.90 21.79
CA GLU A 166 -7.17 -24.31 21.62
C GLU A 166 -7.29 -24.76 20.15
N ILE A 167 -8.37 -24.35 19.46
CA ILE A 167 -8.54 -24.64 18.03
C ILE A 167 -7.41 -24.03 17.22
N ALA A 168 -7.07 -22.76 17.47
CA ALA A 168 -6.01 -22.07 16.73
C ALA A 168 -4.63 -22.71 16.97
N ASN A 169 -4.32 -23.07 18.22
CA ASN A 169 -3.08 -23.75 18.58
C ASN A 169 -2.99 -25.13 17.91
N LEU A 170 -4.03 -25.95 17.99
CA LEU A 170 -4.06 -27.26 17.35
C LEU A 170 -3.91 -27.13 15.82
N ALA A 171 -4.59 -26.18 15.20
CA ALA A 171 -4.50 -25.93 13.77
C ALA A 171 -3.07 -25.55 13.36
N PHE A 172 -2.40 -24.72 14.16
CA PHE A 172 -1.01 -24.33 13.93
C PHE A 172 -0.04 -25.50 14.11
N ASP A 173 -0.12 -26.22 15.24
CA ASP A 173 0.80 -27.28 15.62
C ASP A 173 0.74 -28.48 14.65
N GLU A 174 -0.44 -28.82 14.18
CA GLU A 174 -0.65 -29.94 13.25
C GLU A 174 -0.68 -29.51 11.77
N SER A 175 -0.52 -28.22 11.46
CA SER A 175 -0.60 -27.69 10.09
C SER A 175 -1.90 -28.07 9.37
N ILE A 176 -3.03 -28.06 10.08
CA ILE A 176 -4.39 -28.29 9.56
C ILE A 176 -5.20 -27.00 9.58
N ASN A 177 -6.32 -26.94 8.85
CA ASN A 177 -7.18 -25.76 8.90
C ASN A 177 -8.04 -25.71 10.18
N LEU A 178 -8.63 -24.53 10.46
CA LEU A 178 -9.46 -24.33 11.66
C LEU A 178 -10.67 -25.26 11.71
N LYS A 179 -11.27 -25.60 10.58
CA LYS A 179 -12.43 -26.50 10.50
C LYS A 179 -12.06 -27.91 10.94
N GLU A 180 -10.95 -28.43 10.43
CA GLU A 180 -10.42 -29.74 10.82
C GLU A 180 -10.07 -29.78 12.30
N ALA A 181 -9.40 -28.74 12.83
CA ALA A 181 -9.07 -28.66 14.26
C ALA A 181 -10.33 -28.58 15.14
N THR A 182 -11.34 -27.81 14.72
CA THR A 182 -12.61 -27.69 15.47
C THR A 182 -13.36 -29.00 15.57
N ILE A 183 -13.43 -29.74 14.46
CA ILE A 183 -14.08 -31.08 14.43
C ILE A 183 -13.30 -32.07 15.28
N LYS A 184 -11.97 -32.06 15.19
CA LYS A 184 -11.09 -32.95 15.95
C LYS A 184 -11.21 -32.74 17.46
N LEU A 185 -11.37 -31.50 17.91
CA LEU A 185 -11.61 -31.18 19.33
C LEU A 185 -13.07 -31.41 19.75
N GLY A 186 -13.99 -31.66 18.83
CA GLY A 186 -15.39 -31.91 19.11
C GLY A 186 -16.17 -30.69 19.60
N TYR A 187 -15.70 -29.48 19.33
CA TYR A 187 -16.36 -28.26 19.81
C TYR A 187 -17.53 -27.81 18.95
N LEU A 188 -17.45 -28.01 17.62
CA LEU A 188 -18.54 -27.79 16.67
C LEU A 188 -18.51 -28.88 15.59
N ASN A 189 -19.67 -29.15 14.98
CA ASN A 189 -19.72 -29.91 13.74
C ASN A 189 -19.42 -29.04 12.52
N ALA A 190 -19.30 -29.64 11.33
CA ALA A 190 -18.91 -28.96 10.11
C ALA A 190 -19.91 -27.86 9.69
N ASN A 191 -21.23 -28.08 9.90
CA ASN A 191 -22.25 -27.11 9.53
C ASN A 191 -22.26 -25.90 10.48
N ASP A 192 -22.16 -26.17 11.79
CA ASP A 192 -22.10 -25.09 12.81
C ASP A 192 -20.86 -24.24 12.68
N PHE A 193 -19.74 -24.85 12.24
CA PHE A 193 -18.50 -24.11 11.90
C PHE A 193 -18.72 -23.18 10.70
N ASP A 194 -19.27 -23.72 9.59
CA ASP A 194 -19.50 -22.93 8.38
C ASP A 194 -20.48 -21.77 8.60
N GLU A 195 -21.50 -21.98 9.45
CA GLU A 195 -22.41 -20.91 9.87
C GLU A 195 -21.72 -19.85 10.76
N ALA A 196 -20.77 -20.25 11.60
CA ALA A 196 -20.05 -19.33 12.47
C ALA A 196 -19.03 -18.46 11.71
N ILE A 197 -18.43 -19.01 10.66
CA ILE A 197 -17.44 -18.32 9.83
C ILE A 197 -18.14 -17.65 8.66
N ASN A 198 -18.86 -16.55 8.91
CA ASN A 198 -19.40 -15.70 7.87
C ASN A 198 -18.45 -14.52 7.62
N THR A 199 -17.57 -14.65 6.64
CA THR A 199 -16.58 -13.61 6.33
C THR A 199 -17.20 -12.28 5.91
N ASN A 200 -18.45 -12.25 5.43
CA ASN A 200 -19.16 -11.00 5.10
C ASN A 200 -19.57 -10.20 6.33
N GLU A 201 -19.68 -10.85 7.49
CA GLU A 201 -20.00 -10.19 8.77
C GLU A 201 -18.75 -9.75 9.54
N MET A 202 -17.54 -10.06 9.01
CA MET A 202 -16.26 -9.69 9.62
C MET A 202 -15.70 -8.38 9.05
N ILE A 203 -16.44 -7.69 8.16
CA ILE A 203 -16.05 -6.44 7.50
C ILE A 203 -16.81 -5.27 8.14
#